data_e88d5d19c0ec484d2b4ea48104b7565b
#
_entry.id   e88d5d19c0ec484d2b4ea48104b7565b
#
_cell.length_a   1.000
_cell.length_b   1.000
_cell.length_c   1.000
_cell.angle_alpha   90.00
_cell.angle_beta   90.00
_cell.angle_gamma   90.00
#
_symmetry.space_group_name_H-M   'P 1'
#
loop_
_entity.id
_entity.type
_entity.pdbx_description
1 polymer ?
#
loop_
_entity_poly.entity_id
_entity_poly.type
_entity_poly.pdbx_seq_one_letter_code
_entity_poly.pdbx_strand_id
1 'polypeptide(L)'
;QIYDDGVAAGSVKYAEILSGSYRHVIAAHKLFQDKDGNLLFFSKENNSNGCVNTVDLTYPEAPLFLAYNPELQKAMMTSIFDYSLSGRWTKPFAAHDLGQYPRANKQVYGGDMPLEEAGNMITLAAMISKLDGNTTYVNKYWDILKTWTDYLVENGQDPANQLCTDDFAGHWAHNAN
;
A
#
# COMPACT_ATOMS: atom_id res chain seq x y z
N GLN A 1 15.71 -9.33 17.68
CA GLN A 1 14.30 -9.66 17.94
C GLN A 1 13.73 -10.54 16.83
N ILE A 2 13.57 -10.09 15.55
CA ILE A 2 12.97 -10.88 14.45
C ILE A 2 13.60 -12.27 14.30
N TYR A 3 14.93 -12.37 14.41
CA TYR A 3 15.62 -13.66 14.34
C TYR A 3 15.24 -14.58 15.53
N ASP A 4 15.25 -14.04 16.74
CA ASP A 4 14.92 -14.82 17.95
C ASP A 4 13.47 -15.27 17.96
N ASP A 5 12.55 -14.39 17.52
CA ASP A 5 11.13 -14.71 17.34
C ASP A 5 10.96 -15.81 16.27
N GLY A 6 11.74 -15.75 15.19
CA GLY A 6 11.77 -16.78 14.15
C GLY A 6 12.26 -18.13 14.63
N VAL A 7 13.31 -18.16 15.47
CA VAL A 7 13.80 -19.42 16.09
C VAL A 7 12.72 -20.01 17.01
N ALA A 8 12.08 -19.17 17.82
CA ALA A 8 11.04 -19.60 18.75
C ALA A 8 9.77 -20.11 18.02
N ALA A 9 9.41 -19.48 16.89
CA ALA A 9 8.23 -19.87 16.12
C ALA A 9 8.44 -21.11 15.24
N GLY A 10 9.66 -21.40 14.81
CA GLY A 10 9.92 -22.49 13.87
C GLY A 10 11.25 -23.17 14.10
N SER A 11 12.33 -22.59 13.60
CA SER A 11 13.67 -23.16 13.71
C SER A 11 14.72 -22.12 13.28
N VAL A 12 16.00 -22.45 13.41
CA VAL A 12 17.10 -21.63 12.86
C VAL A 12 16.92 -21.37 11.36
N LYS A 13 16.55 -22.37 10.57
CA LYS A 13 16.28 -22.19 9.13
C LYS A 13 15.12 -21.24 8.85
N TYR A 14 14.06 -21.31 9.65
CA TYR A 14 12.93 -20.38 9.55
C TYR A 14 13.36 -18.97 9.89
N ALA A 15 14.15 -18.79 10.95
CA ALA A 15 14.70 -17.49 11.34
C ALA A 15 15.63 -16.88 10.28
N GLU A 16 16.43 -17.68 9.60
CA GLU A 16 17.28 -17.25 8.49
C GLU A 16 16.45 -16.74 7.30
N ILE A 17 15.41 -17.47 6.91
CA ILE A 17 14.47 -17.06 5.85
C ILE A 17 13.77 -15.76 6.25
N LEU A 18 13.23 -15.69 7.45
CA LEU A 18 12.52 -14.52 7.96
C LEU A 18 13.41 -13.27 7.99
N SER A 19 14.64 -13.41 8.49
CA SER A 19 15.60 -12.31 8.54
C SER A 19 16.06 -11.86 7.14
N GLY A 20 16.23 -12.81 6.21
CA GLY A 20 16.53 -12.52 4.82
C GLY A 20 15.39 -11.78 4.13
N SER A 21 14.15 -12.22 4.31
CA SER A 21 12.94 -11.58 3.77
C SER A 21 12.79 -10.16 4.32
N TYR A 22 12.92 -9.96 5.63
CA TYR A 22 12.91 -8.64 6.26
C TYR A 22 13.93 -7.70 5.63
N ARG A 23 15.16 -8.17 5.45
CA ARG A 23 16.23 -7.39 4.83
C ARG A 23 15.87 -6.99 3.40
N HIS A 24 15.29 -7.91 2.61
CA HIS A 24 14.88 -7.62 1.23
C HIS A 24 13.77 -6.58 1.18
N VAL A 25 12.76 -6.70 2.04
CA VAL A 25 11.68 -5.70 2.13
C VAL A 25 12.24 -4.32 2.42
N ILE A 26 13.06 -4.18 3.47
CA ILE A 26 13.66 -2.87 3.81
C ILE A 26 14.55 -2.34 2.67
N ALA A 27 15.33 -3.21 2.03
CA ALA A 27 16.23 -2.82 0.93
C ALA A 27 15.47 -2.36 -0.34
N ALA A 28 14.24 -2.83 -0.53
CA ALA A 28 13.37 -2.42 -1.62
C ALA A 28 12.70 -1.06 -1.40
N HIS A 29 12.91 -0.45 -0.23
CA HIS A 29 12.32 0.84 0.12
C HIS A 29 13.37 1.95 0.20
N LYS A 30 12.88 3.19 0.04
CA LYS A 30 13.64 4.40 0.36
C LYS A 30 12.89 5.28 1.33
N LEU A 31 13.60 5.71 2.38
CA LEU A 31 13.09 6.66 3.35
C LEU A 31 13.42 8.08 2.89
N PHE A 32 12.39 8.92 2.88
CA PHE A 32 12.49 10.34 2.55
C PHE A 32 11.85 11.18 3.65
N GLN A 33 12.10 12.46 3.57
CA GLN A 33 11.38 13.48 4.30
C GLN A 33 10.88 14.52 3.30
N ASP A 34 9.62 14.88 3.39
CA ASP A 34 9.06 15.94 2.56
C ASP A 34 9.48 17.33 3.07
N LYS A 35 9.08 18.39 2.37
CA LYS A 35 9.40 19.78 2.73
C LYS A 35 8.81 20.22 4.08
N ASP A 36 7.79 19.53 4.57
CA ASP A 36 7.07 19.83 5.80
C ASP A 36 7.55 18.93 6.97
N GLY A 37 8.54 18.08 6.72
CA GLY A 37 9.14 17.20 7.72
C GLY A 37 8.44 15.86 7.89
N ASN A 38 7.42 15.53 7.09
CA ASN A 38 6.73 14.24 7.16
C ASN A 38 7.61 13.13 6.59
N LEU A 39 7.58 11.97 7.23
CA LEU A 39 8.27 10.79 6.71
C LEU A 39 7.50 10.19 5.52
N LEU A 40 8.23 9.85 4.48
CA LEU A 40 7.76 9.10 3.32
C LEU A 40 8.66 7.87 3.14
N PHE A 41 8.04 6.72 2.91
CA PHE A 41 8.76 5.46 2.78
C PHE A 41 8.28 4.73 1.53
N PHE A 42 9.05 4.84 0.46
CA PHE A 42 8.64 4.39 -0.86
C PHE A 42 9.18 3.02 -1.19
N SER A 43 8.28 2.07 -1.42
CA SER A 43 8.62 0.81 -2.08
C SER A 43 9.03 1.04 -3.54
N LYS A 44 9.71 0.07 -4.13
CA LYS A 44 10.02 0.05 -5.55
C LYS A 44 9.81 -1.34 -6.11
N GLU A 45 9.03 -1.45 -7.14
CA GLU A 45 8.98 -2.66 -7.96
C GLU A 45 10.30 -2.83 -8.70
N ASN A 46 11.06 -3.85 -8.31
CA ASN A 46 12.42 -3.99 -8.79
C ASN A 46 12.54 -4.76 -10.11
N ASN A 47 11.52 -5.54 -10.47
CA ASN A 47 11.60 -6.46 -11.61
C ASN A 47 10.54 -6.21 -12.69
N SER A 48 9.31 -5.85 -12.32
CA SER A 48 8.19 -5.73 -13.27
C SER A 48 8.23 -4.43 -14.08
N ASN A 49 7.96 -3.30 -13.46
CA ASN A 49 7.77 -2.02 -14.18
C ASN A 49 8.56 -0.84 -13.59
N GLY A 50 9.16 -1.02 -12.42
CA GLY A 50 9.91 0.03 -11.73
C GLY A 50 9.04 1.11 -11.08
N CYS A 51 7.76 0.86 -10.90
CA CYS A 51 6.86 1.75 -10.18
C CYS A 51 7.30 1.95 -8.73
N VAL A 52 6.98 3.10 -8.19
CA VAL A 52 7.37 3.54 -6.86
C VAL A 52 6.11 3.68 -6.03
N ASN A 53 6.18 3.19 -4.80
CA ASN A 53 5.10 3.23 -3.82
C ASN A 53 3.80 2.61 -4.32
N THR A 54 3.93 1.47 -4.98
CA THR A 54 2.83 0.67 -5.50
C THR A 54 1.98 0.14 -4.34
N VAL A 55 0.67 0.36 -4.39
CA VAL A 55 -0.22 0.06 -3.26
C VAL A 55 -0.40 -1.44 -3.05
N ASP A 56 -0.45 -2.24 -4.12
CA ASP A 56 -0.51 -3.70 -4.05
C ASP A 56 0.79 -4.36 -3.56
N LEU A 57 1.90 -3.64 -3.49
CA LEU A 57 3.08 -4.04 -2.71
C LEU A 57 2.97 -3.60 -1.24
N THR A 58 2.52 -2.39 -0.99
CA THR A 58 2.35 -1.85 0.36
C THR A 58 1.42 -2.71 1.23
N TYR A 59 0.38 -3.28 0.66
CA TYR A 59 -0.59 -4.09 1.39
C TYR A 59 -0.03 -5.43 1.88
N PRO A 60 0.58 -6.29 1.05
CA PRO A 60 1.14 -7.56 1.52
C PRO A 60 2.34 -7.40 2.46
N GLU A 61 3.05 -6.27 2.42
CA GLU A 61 4.14 -5.96 3.34
C GLU A 61 3.64 -5.41 4.69
N ALA A 62 2.40 -4.94 4.76
CA ALA A 62 1.82 -4.27 5.91
C ALA A 62 1.91 -5.06 7.23
N PRO A 63 1.71 -6.39 7.29
CA PRO A 63 1.85 -7.12 8.54
C PRO A 63 3.18 -6.90 9.25
N LEU A 64 4.27 -6.78 8.48
CA LEU A 64 5.59 -6.48 9.01
C LEU A 64 5.64 -5.10 9.67
N PHE A 65 5.21 -4.08 8.94
CA PHE A 65 5.29 -2.69 9.41
C PHE A 65 4.28 -2.40 10.51
N LEU A 66 3.07 -2.93 10.41
CA LEU A 66 2.06 -2.80 11.48
C LEU A 66 2.51 -3.43 12.79
N ALA A 67 3.24 -4.55 12.73
CA ALA A 67 3.74 -5.22 13.92
C ALA A 67 4.95 -4.54 14.56
N TYR A 68 5.86 -4.01 13.75
CA TYR A 68 7.16 -3.52 14.24
C TYR A 68 7.33 -2.00 14.17
N ASN A 69 6.71 -1.33 13.19
CA ASN A 69 6.82 0.13 13.04
C ASN A 69 5.65 0.73 12.24
N PRO A 70 4.50 0.98 12.85
CA PRO A 70 3.33 1.56 12.19
C PRO A 70 3.59 2.92 11.54
N GLU A 71 4.59 3.68 11.99
CA GLU A 71 4.96 4.96 11.38
C GLU A 71 5.50 4.78 9.95
N LEU A 72 6.23 3.70 9.69
CA LEU A 72 6.65 3.37 8.32
C LEU A 72 5.45 2.97 7.44
N GLN A 73 4.46 2.28 8.00
CA GLN A 73 3.21 1.99 7.28
C GLN A 73 2.48 3.29 6.90
N LYS A 74 2.34 4.23 7.82
CA LYS A 74 1.78 5.56 7.54
C LYS A 74 2.59 6.29 6.46
N ALA A 75 3.92 6.21 6.53
CA ALA A 75 4.82 6.85 5.58
C ALA A 75 4.69 6.30 4.15
N MET A 76 4.32 5.02 3.98
CA MET A 76 3.98 4.44 2.67
C MET A 76 2.62 4.96 2.15
N MET A 77 1.64 5.11 3.03
CA MET A 77 0.28 5.49 2.65
C MET A 77 0.12 6.98 2.37
N THR A 78 0.83 7.83 3.13
CA THR A 78 0.69 9.30 3.12
C THR A 78 0.79 9.88 1.71
N SER A 79 1.77 9.46 0.93
CA SER A 79 1.99 10.03 -0.41
C SER A 79 0.90 9.63 -1.44
N ILE A 80 0.28 8.47 -1.30
CA ILE A 80 -0.87 8.07 -2.13
C ILE A 80 -2.09 8.93 -1.79
N PHE A 81 -2.35 9.17 -0.49
CA PHE A 81 -3.40 10.09 -0.08
C PHE A 81 -3.16 11.52 -0.58
N ASP A 82 -1.95 12.04 -0.40
CA ASP A 82 -1.58 13.39 -0.83
C ASP A 82 -1.69 13.55 -2.35
N TYR A 83 -1.27 12.53 -3.10
CA TYR A 83 -1.46 12.52 -4.55
C TYR A 83 -2.94 12.54 -4.93
N SER A 84 -3.75 11.76 -4.27
CA SER A 84 -5.20 11.71 -4.49
C SER A 84 -5.90 13.03 -4.16
N LEU A 85 -5.44 13.74 -3.14
CA LEU A 85 -5.99 15.05 -2.72
C LEU A 85 -5.41 16.23 -3.51
N SER A 86 -4.34 16.04 -4.28
CA SER A 86 -3.63 17.12 -4.97
C SER A 86 -4.37 17.74 -6.17
N GLY A 87 -5.51 17.16 -6.58
CA GLY A 87 -6.22 17.53 -7.81
C GLY A 87 -5.58 16.97 -9.10
N ARG A 88 -4.44 16.30 -9.01
CA ARG A 88 -3.79 15.63 -10.16
C ARG A 88 -4.35 14.24 -10.43
N TRP A 89 -4.87 13.60 -9.40
CA TRP A 89 -5.63 12.36 -9.50
C TRP A 89 -7.11 12.69 -9.39
N THR A 90 -7.88 12.39 -10.43
CA THR A 90 -9.28 12.78 -10.54
C THR A 90 -10.25 11.61 -10.54
N LYS A 91 -9.72 10.37 -10.39
CA LYS A 91 -10.53 9.17 -10.35
C LYS A 91 -11.07 8.92 -8.94
N PRO A 92 -12.25 8.27 -8.80
CA PRO A 92 -12.92 8.09 -7.51
C PRO A 92 -12.38 6.91 -6.68
N PHE A 93 -11.17 6.44 -6.98
CA PHE A 93 -10.49 5.33 -6.33
C PHE A 93 -9.01 5.62 -6.16
N ALA A 94 -8.29 4.80 -5.39
CA ALA A 94 -6.87 4.99 -5.13
C ALA A 94 -6.02 4.77 -6.40
N ALA A 95 -4.94 5.54 -6.51
CA ALA A 95 -3.94 5.31 -7.54
C ALA A 95 -3.12 4.04 -7.23
N HIS A 96 -2.70 3.36 -8.28
CA HIS A 96 -1.84 2.18 -8.18
C HIS A 96 -0.43 2.53 -7.66
N ASP A 97 0.17 3.60 -8.16
CA ASP A 97 1.56 3.98 -7.87
C ASP A 97 1.79 5.50 -7.97
N LEU A 98 3.00 5.93 -7.65
CA LEU A 98 3.43 7.33 -7.82
C LEU A 98 4.36 7.55 -9.03
N GLY A 99 4.53 6.56 -9.91
CA GLY A 99 5.42 6.65 -11.05
C GLY A 99 6.78 6.03 -10.81
N GLN A 100 7.78 6.54 -11.50
CA GLN A 100 9.15 6.01 -11.48
C GLN A 100 10.15 7.09 -11.03
N TYR A 101 11.26 6.65 -10.43
CA TYR A 101 12.37 7.56 -10.15
C TYR A 101 12.91 8.19 -11.45
N PRO A 102 13.38 9.44 -11.41
CA PRO A 102 13.52 10.32 -10.24
C PRO A 102 12.27 11.14 -9.90
N ARG A 103 11.21 11.08 -10.67
CA ARG A 103 10.06 11.99 -10.50
C ARG A 103 9.07 11.53 -9.43
N ALA A 104 8.65 10.27 -9.44
CA ALA A 104 7.75 9.66 -8.44
C ALA A 104 6.61 10.60 -7.99
N ASN A 105 5.85 11.16 -8.93
CA ASN A 105 4.85 12.19 -8.63
C ASN A 105 3.50 12.00 -9.33
N LYS A 106 3.29 10.89 -10.01
CA LYS A 106 2.01 10.50 -10.63
C LYS A 106 2.04 9.03 -11.03
N GLN A 107 0.88 8.40 -11.08
CA GLN A 107 0.76 7.04 -11.60
C GLN A 107 1.30 6.93 -13.03
N VAL A 108 2.04 5.86 -13.30
CA VAL A 108 2.52 5.50 -14.65
C VAL A 108 2.04 4.13 -15.09
N TYR A 109 1.54 3.29 -14.17
CA TYR A 109 0.91 2.03 -14.53
C TYR A 109 -0.27 2.30 -15.47
N GLY A 110 -0.33 1.58 -16.58
CA GLY A 110 -1.32 1.84 -17.65
C GLY A 110 -2.70 1.27 -17.37
N GLY A 111 -2.81 0.36 -16.40
CA GLY A 111 -4.05 -0.21 -15.91
C GLY A 111 -4.37 0.32 -14.50
N ASP A 112 -5.64 0.57 -14.22
CA ASP A 112 -6.07 0.83 -12.85
C ASP A 112 -6.44 -0.48 -12.18
N MET A 113 -6.22 -0.56 -10.86
CA MET A 113 -6.70 -1.64 -10.01
C MET A 113 -7.61 -1.07 -8.91
N PRO A 114 -8.77 -0.50 -9.29
CA PRO A 114 -9.53 0.38 -8.42
C PRO A 114 -10.10 -0.30 -7.18
N LEU A 115 -10.53 -1.57 -7.28
CA LEU A 115 -11.07 -2.31 -6.13
C LEU A 115 -9.96 -2.69 -5.16
N GLU A 116 -8.89 -3.26 -5.67
CA GLU A 116 -7.76 -3.69 -4.86
C GLU A 116 -7.12 -2.51 -4.13
N GLU A 117 -6.74 -1.47 -4.86
CA GLU A 117 -6.00 -0.37 -4.28
C GLU A 117 -6.83 0.47 -3.30
N ALA A 118 -8.09 0.74 -3.63
CA ALA A 118 -8.98 1.43 -2.70
C ALA A 118 -9.28 0.58 -1.46
N GLY A 119 -9.55 -0.72 -1.64
CA GLY A 119 -9.80 -1.68 -0.56
C GLY A 119 -8.58 -1.82 0.37
N ASN A 120 -7.39 -1.96 -0.22
CA ASN A 120 -6.12 -2.03 0.51
C ASN A 120 -5.91 -0.79 1.38
N MET A 121 -6.04 0.40 0.81
CA MET A 121 -5.82 1.66 1.52
C MET A 121 -6.85 1.88 2.64
N ILE A 122 -8.12 1.56 2.42
CA ILE A 122 -9.17 1.66 3.45
C ILE A 122 -8.89 0.70 4.60
N THR A 123 -8.55 -0.55 4.29
CA THR A 123 -8.22 -1.58 5.28
C THR A 123 -7.01 -1.16 6.13
N LEU A 124 -5.94 -0.69 5.49
CA LEU A 124 -4.75 -0.22 6.18
C LEU A 124 -5.02 1.01 7.06
N ALA A 125 -5.85 1.95 6.59
CA ALA A 125 -6.26 3.11 7.38
C ALA A 125 -7.03 2.70 8.66
N ALA A 126 -7.91 1.71 8.55
CA ALA A 126 -8.61 1.15 9.70
C ALA A 126 -7.66 0.46 10.68
N MET A 127 -6.67 -0.30 10.17
CA MET A 127 -5.66 -0.96 10.99
C MET A 127 -4.78 0.05 11.75
N ILE A 128 -4.34 1.12 11.08
CA ILE A 128 -3.60 2.22 11.72
C ILE A 128 -4.43 2.84 12.85
N SER A 129 -5.70 3.15 12.60
CA SER A 129 -6.57 3.72 13.64
C SER A 129 -6.71 2.79 14.85
N LYS A 130 -6.79 1.49 14.61
CA LYS A 130 -6.86 0.48 15.68
C LYS A 130 -5.56 0.42 16.49
N LEU A 131 -4.41 0.46 15.84
CA LEU A 131 -3.10 0.43 16.49
C LEU A 131 -2.80 1.70 17.28
N ASP A 132 -3.11 2.86 16.69
CA ASP A 132 -2.93 4.16 17.35
C ASP A 132 -3.92 4.37 18.52
N GLY A 133 -5.03 3.62 18.56
CA GLY A 133 -6.13 3.84 19.49
C GLY A 133 -6.88 5.16 19.26
N ASN A 134 -6.71 5.78 18.08
CA ASN A 134 -7.37 7.02 17.70
C ASN A 134 -7.44 7.16 16.17
N THR A 135 -8.17 8.16 15.69
CA THR A 135 -8.41 8.42 14.27
C THR A 135 -7.66 9.64 13.73
N THR A 136 -6.68 10.16 14.46
CA THR A 136 -6.00 11.43 14.10
C THR A 136 -5.36 11.38 12.71
N TYR A 137 -4.70 10.28 12.37
CA TYR A 137 -4.11 10.08 11.05
C TYR A 137 -5.20 9.98 9.97
N VAL A 138 -6.20 9.15 10.18
CA VAL A 138 -7.26 8.84 9.20
C VAL A 138 -8.17 10.06 8.96
N ASN A 139 -8.43 10.87 10.00
CA ASN A 139 -9.26 12.07 9.85
C ASN A 139 -8.69 13.07 8.84
N LYS A 140 -7.38 13.08 8.61
CA LYS A 140 -6.77 13.94 7.59
C LYS A 140 -7.22 13.55 6.17
N TYR A 141 -7.61 12.30 5.99
CA TYR A 141 -7.89 11.68 4.69
C TYR A 141 -9.34 11.18 4.60
N TRP A 142 -10.20 11.60 5.54
CA TRP A 142 -11.56 11.07 5.67
C TRP A 142 -12.38 11.23 4.39
N ASP A 143 -12.32 12.39 3.73
CA ASP A 143 -13.12 12.68 2.55
C ASP A 143 -12.72 11.78 1.35
N ILE A 144 -11.43 11.55 1.17
CA ILE A 144 -10.97 10.67 0.10
C ILE A 144 -11.28 9.20 0.40
N LEU A 145 -11.16 8.77 1.65
CA LEU A 145 -11.55 7.42 2.07
C LEU A 145 -13.04 7.19 1.86
N LYS A 146 -13.87 8.19 2.15
CA LYS A 146 -15.30 8.12 1.86
C LYS A 146 -15.56 7.99 0.36
N THR A 147 -14.90 8.79 -0.47
CA THR A 147 -15.02 8.71 -1.94
C THR A 147 -14.68 7.31 -2.45
N TRP A 148 -13.59 6.72 -1.97
CA TRP A 148 -13.19 5.37 -2.35
C TRP A 148 -14.18 4.31 -1.85
N THR A 149 -14.73 4.49 -0.65
CA THR A 149 -15.76 3.60 -0.10
C THR A 149 -17.04 3.65 -0.94
N ASP A 150 -17.51 4.85 -1.28
CA ASP A 150 -18.69 5.04 -2.13
C ASP A 150 -18.48 4.34 -3.50
N TYR A 151 -17.29 4.48 -4.09
CA TYR A 151 -16.92 3.78 -5.32
C TYR A 151 -16.96 2.24 -5.17
N LEU A 152 -16.41 1.70 -4.07
CA LEU A 152 -16.42 0.26 -3.82
C LEU A 152 -17.83 -0.29 -3.59
N VAL A 153 -18.68 0.45 -2.92
CA VAL A 153 -20.09 0.06 -2.71
C VAL A 153 -20.82 -0.03 -4.05
N GLU A 154 -20.56 0.88 -4.97
CA GLU A 154 -21.21 0.92 -6.27
C GLU A 154 -20.65 -0.14 -7.25
N ASN A 155 -19.33 -0.35 -7.26
CA ASN A 155 -18.66 -1.10 -8.32
C ASN A 155 -18.04 -2.42 -7.85
N GLY A 156 -17.86 -2.63 -6.54
CA GLY A 156 -17.08 -3.75 -6.01
C GLY A 156 -17.80 -5.08 -5.94
N GLN A 157 -19.12 -5.09 -5.98
CA GLN A 157 -19.90 -6.33 -5.83
C GLN A 157 -19.91 -7.17 -7.11
N ASP A 158 -19.96 -6.54 -8.26
CA ASP A 158 -19.96 -7.19 -9.57
C ASP A 158 -19.16 -6.35 -10.59
N PRO A 159 -17.83 -6.37 -10.52
CA PRO A 159 -16.99 -5.49 -11.32
C PRO A 159 -17.00 -5.88 -12.80
N ALA A 160 -17.12 -4.88 -13.68
CA ALA A 160 -17.18 -5.06 -15.13
C ALA A 160 -15.87 -5.50 -15.77
N ASN A 161 -14.73 -5.27 -15.09
CA ASN A 161 -13.39 -5.58 -15.56
C ASN A 161 -12.54 -6.14 -14.43
N GLN A 162 -11.35 -6.66 -14.78
CA GLN A 162 -10.34 -6.99 -13.80
C GLN A 162 -9.95 -5.71 -13.05
N LEU A 163 -10.11 -5.73 -11.74
CA LEU A 163 -9.93 -4.57 -10.86
C LEU A 163 -8.96 -4.85 -9.70
N CYS A 164 -8.24 -5.96 -9.77
CA CYS A 164 -7.27 -6.42 -8.79
C CYS A 164 -6.05 -7.02 -9.49
N THR A 165 -5.06 -7.46 -8.71
CA THR A 165 -3.85 -8.13 -9.22
C THR A 165 -4.21 -9.32 -10.09
N ASP A 166 -3.60 -9.39 -11.26
CA ASP A 166 -3.93 -10.35 -12.31
C ASP A 166 -3.01 -11.58 -12.36
N ASP A 167 -1.92 -11.57 -11.62
CA ASP A 167 -0.84 -12.54 -11.75
C ASP A 167 -1.26 -13.97 -11.38
N PHE A 168 -2.17 -14.11 -10.45
CA PHE A 168 -2.61 -15.42 -9.97
C PHE A 168 -3.96 -15.85 -10.53
N ALA A 169 -4.94 -14.98 -10.49
CA ALA A 169 -6.32 -15.28 -10.87
C ALA A 169 -6.63 -14.97 -12.34
N GLY A 170 -5.80 -14.17 -13.01
CA GLY A 170 -6.02 -13.68 -14.37
C GLY A 170 -7.01 -12.52 -14.45
N HIS A 171 -7.27 -12.07 -15.66
CA HIS A 171 -8.21 -10.98 -15.96
C HIS A 171 -9.63 -11.52 -16.12
N TRP A 172 -10.40 -11.47 -15.07
CA TRP A 172 -11.78 -11.95 -15.08
C TRP A 172 -12.76 -10.80 -14.89
N ALA A 173 -13.62 -10.56 -15.87
CA ALA A 173 -14.79 -9.70 -15.68
C ALA A 173 -15.73 -10.34 -14.65
N HIS A 174 -16.45 -9.51 -13.89
CA HIS A 174 -17.37 -9.94 -12.84
C HIS A 174 -16.71 -10.79 -11.74
N ASN A 175 -15.45 -10.55 -11.48
CA ASN A 175 -14.71 -11.22 -10.42
C ASN A 175 -14.56 -10.26 -9.22
N ALA A 176 -15.31 -10.52 -8.16
CA ALA A 176 -15.22 -9.81 -6.89
C ALA A 176 -14.19 -10.52 -5.99
N ASN A 177 -12.95 -10.14 -6.04
CA ASN A 177 -11.89 -10.71 -5.20
C ASN A 177 -11.70 -9.90 -3.92
#